data_1d376363d1c12a3978fb8309c78aa327
#
_entry.id   1d376363d1c12a3978fb8309c78aa327
#
_cell.length_a   1.000
_cell.length_b   1.000
_cell.length_c   1.000
_cell.angle_alpha   90.00
_cell.angle_beta   90.00
_cell.angle_gamma   90.00
#
_symmetry.space_group_name_H-M   'P 1'
#
loop_
_entity.id
_entity.type
_entity.pdbx_description
1 polymer ?
#
loop_
_entity_poly.entity_id
_entity_poly.type
_entity_poly.pdbx_seq_one_letter_code
_entity_poly.pdbx_strand_id
1 'polypeptide(L)'
;TDSPVIFNSIYTAEHYDAQKELAGWDSPGFNATGWYHAQETESPTETIKSQVMYPIRETARYTATQCKKINDSCYVYHFPQNIAGVTELKVKGKKGTKLRLKHGELLDKNGMVNMANIDYHYRPTDDSDPFQTDIVILSGKQDRFMPKFNYKGFQFVEVSSSTPIQLSDENLIAVEM
;
A
#
# COMPACT_ATOMS: atom_id res chain seq x y z
N THR A 1 -16.51 5.44 -9.37
CA THR A 1 -15.82 6.69 -9.01
C THR A 1 -14.43 6.68 -9.60
N ASP A 2 -13.92 7.81 -10.07
CA ASP A 2 -12.56 7.93 -10.59
C ASP A 2 -11.54 8.21 -9.47
N SER A 3 -11.71 7.51 -8.35
CA SER A 3 -10.80 7.58 -7.21
C SER A 3 -9.40 7.04 -7.57
N PRO A 4 -8.32 7.60 -7.02
CA PRO A 4 -7.00 6.99 -7.09
C PRO A 4 -6.94 5.63 -6.38
N VAL A 5 -7.75 5.38 -5.34
CA VAL A 5 -7.93 4.05 -4.76
C VAL A 5 -8.87 3.25 -5.67
N ILE A 6 -8.30 2.36 -6.47
CA ILE A 6 -9.04 1.56 -7.47
C ILE A 6 -9.53 0.23 -6.92
N PHE A 7 -8.96 -0.24 -5.83
CA PHE A 7 -9.37 -1.44 -5.09
C PHE A 7 -8.93 -1.32 -3.63
N ASN A 8 -9.72 -1.86 -2.71
CA ASN A 8 -9.37 -1.97 -1.31
C ASN A 8 -10.01 -3.20 -0.67
N SER A 9 -9.23 -3.92 0.11
CA SER A 9 -9.67 -5.06 0.92
C SER A 9 -8.92 -5.06 2.24
N ILE A 10 -9.65 -5.27 3.33
CA ILE A 10 -9.04 -5.40 4.67
C ILE A 10 -8.18 -6.67 4.81
N TYR A 11 -8.39 -7.66 3.94
CA TYR A 11 -7.68 -8.95 3.98
C TYR A 11 -6.44 -8.97 3.09
N THR A 12 -6.47 -8.24 1.99
CA THR A 12 -5.43 -8.34 0.98
C THR A 12 -4.58 -7.10 0.90
N ALA A 13 -5.13 -5.97 0.45
CA ALA A 13 -4.33 -4.78 0.25
C ALA A 13 -5.12 -3.59 -0.28
N GLU A 14 -4.39 -2.53 -0.66
CA GLU A 14 -4.90 -1.38 -1.37
C GLU A 14 -4.22 -1.25 -2.74
N HIS A 15 -5.02 -1.07 -3.80
CA HIS A 15 -4.51 -0.78 -5.13
C HIS A 15 -4.77 0.69 -5.46
N TYR A 16 -3.70 1.38 -5.84
CA TYR A 16 -3.68 2.82 -6.02
C TYR A 16 -3.14 3.21 -7.40
N ASP A 17 -3.87 4.05 -8.10
CA ASP A 17 -3.44 4.64 -9.37
C ASP A 17 -3.12 6.12 -9.16
N ALA A 18 -1.83 6.44 -9.02
CA ALA A 18 -1.35 7.81 -8.83
C ALA A 18 -1.64 8.73 -10.03
N GLN A 19 -2.00 8.19 -11.18
CA GLN A 19 -2.38 9.00 -12.35
C GLN A 19 -3.75 9.65 -12.18
N LYS A 20 -4.58 9.12 -11.26
CA LYS A 20 -5.93 9.62 -10.95
C LYS A 20 -5.95 10.60 -9.77
N GLU A 21 -4.79 10.88 -9.17
CA GLU A 21 -4.70 11.82 -8.06
C GLU A 21 -5.07 13.25 -8.51
N LEU A 22 -5.99 13.85 -7.79
CA LEU A 22 -6.42 15.24 -8.01
C LEU A 22 -5.78 16.14 -6.96
N ALA A 23 -4.69 16.80 -7.34
CA ALA A 23 -3.95 17.65 -6.42
C ALA A 23 -4.85 18.75 -5.83
N GLY A 24 -4.87 18.86 -4.50
CA GLY A 24 -5.60 19.90 -3.78
C GLY A 24 -7.12 19.67 -3.68
N TRP A 25 -7.61 18.47 -3.95
CA TRP A 25 -9.06 18.14 -3.87
C TRP A 25 -9.66 18.39 -2.47
N ASP A 26 -8.83 18.33 -1.45
CA ASP A 26 -9.13 18.53 -0.04
C ASP A 26 -8.84 19.96 0.47
N SER A 27 -8.50 20.88 -0.44
CA SER A 27 -8.11 22.25 -0.10
C SER A 27 -9.24 23.24 -0.40
N PRO A 28 -9.39 24.31 0.38
CA PRO A 28 -10.33 25.38 0.09
C PRO A 28 -10.11 25.97 -1.30
N GLY A 29 -11.20 26.16 -2.05
CA GLY A 29 -11.15 26.71 -3.41
C GLY A 29 -10.84 25.72 -4.51
N PHE A 30 -10.78 24.42 -4.22
CA PHE A 30 -10.67 23.39 -5.26
C PHE A 30 -11.80 23.51 -6.28
N ASN A 31 -11.49 23.47 -7.57
CA ASN A 31 -12.48 23.49 -8.64
C ASN A 31 -13.07 22.08 -8.84
N ALA A 32 -14.25 21.88 -8.28
CA ALA A 32 -15.00 20.61 -8.38
C ALA A 32 -15.83 20.49 -9.66
N THR A 33 -15.58 21.31 -10.70
CA THR A 33 -16.27 21.19 -12.00
C THR A 33 -16.04 19.80 -12.57
N GLY A 34 -17.11 19.06 -12.82
CA GLY A 34 -17.05 17.65 -13.25
C GLY A 34 -17.25 16.63 -12.14
N TRP A 35 -17.34 17.05 -10.88
CA TRP A 35 -17.80 16.16 -9.81
C TRP A 35 -19.34 16.04 -9.85
N TYR A 36 -19.81 14.84 -9.56
CA TYR A 36 -21.25 14.62 -9.40
C TYR A 36 -21.71 15.10 -8.02
N HIS A 37 -22.95 15.52 -7.92
CA HIS A 37 -23.57 15.81 -6.63
C HIS A 37 -23.60 14.54 -5.76
N ALA A 38 -23.42 14.71 -4.47
CA ALA A 38 -23.64 13.64 -3.51
C ALA A 38 -25.07 13.13 -3.60
N GLN A 39 -25.24 11.81 -3.52
CA GLN A 39 -26.56 11.19 -3.46
C GLN A 39 -26.90 10.92 -2.00
N GLU A 40 -28.07 11.38 -1.59
CA GLU A 40 -28.62 11.02 -0.29
C GLU A 40 -29.03 9.54 -0.29
N THR A 41 -28.75 8.86 0.80
CA THR A 41 -29.12 7.46 1.00
C THR A 41 -29.59 7.27 2.44
N GLU A 42 -30.37 6.23 2.66
CA GLU A 42 -30.80 5.88 4.01
C GLU A 42 -29.61 5.53 4.90
N SER A 43 -29.70 5.90 6.18
CA SER A 43 -28.69 5.52 7.16
C SER A 43 -28.69 4.00 7.36
N PRO A 44 -27.51 3.33 7.36
CA PRO A 44 -27.44 1.90 7.63
C PRO A 44 -27.85 1.54 9.07
N THR A 45 -27.97 2.52 9.95
CA THR A 45 -28.40 2.37 11.34
C THR A 45 -28.98 3.68 11.90
N GLU A 46 -29.96 3.57 12.75
CA GLU A 46 -30.51 4.70 13.52
C GLU A 46 -29.66 5.01 14.77
N THR A 47 -28.79 4.08 15.18
CA THR A 47 -28.02 4.20 16.40
C THR A 47 -26.56 4.50 16.11
N ILE A 48 -26.13 5.70 16.46
CA ILE A 48 -24.72 6.13 16.44
C ILE A 48 -24.17 6.03 17.85
N LYS A 49 -23.05 5.30 18.03
CA LYS A 49 -22.38 5.14 19.33
C LYS A 49 -20.92 5.59 19.20
N SER A 50 -20.39 6.10 20.31
CA SER A 50 -18.94 6.34 20.39
C SER A 50 -18.17 5.02 20.32
N GLN A 51 -17.03 5.04 19.66
CA GLN A 51 -16.10 3.91 19.65
C GLN A 51 -15.55 3.72 21.07
N VAL A 52 -15.65 2.50 21.59
CA VAL A 52 -15.15 2.11 22.92
C VAL A 52 -13.73 1.54 22.89
N MET A 53 -13.23 1.16 21.72
CA MET A 53 -11.86 0.68 21.51
C MET A 53 -10.90 1.83 21.25
N TYR A 54 -9.65 1.68 21.67
CA TYR A 54 -8.60 2.60 21.26
C TYR A 54 -8.47 2.61 19.74
N PRO A 55 -8.32 3.80 19.11
CA PRO A 55 -8.11 3.89 17.68
C PRO A 55 -6.74 3.32 17.30
N ILE A 56 -6.66 2.66 16.15
CA ILE A 56 -5.40 2.29 15.53
C ILE A 56 -4.66 3.58 15.16
N ARG A 57 -3.41 3.71 15.60
CA ARG A 57 -2.58 4.90 15.39
C ARG A 57 -1.16 4.52 15.05
N GLU A 58 -0.49 5.36 14.34
CA GLU A 58 0.94 5.29 14.15
C GLU A 58 1.67 5.39 15.50
N THR A 59 2.50 4.38 15.80
CA THR A 59 3.29 4.28 17.04
C THR A 59 4.77 4.48 16.79
N ALA A 60 5.30 4.01 15.65
CA ALA A 60 6.70 4.15 15.29
C ALA A 60 6.91 4.12 13.77
N ARG A 61 8.09 4.60 13.33
CA ARG A 61 8.58 4.53 11.95
C ARG A 61 9.94 3.89 11.90
N TYR A 62 10.13 2.99 10.95
CA TYR A 62 11.39 2.27 10.77
C TYR A 62 11.89 2.43 9.34
N THR A 63 13.14 2.86 9.21
CA THR A 63 13.88 2.73 7.95
C THR A 63 14.30 1.28 7.75
N ALA A 64 14.43 0.87 6.51
CA ALA A 64 14.96 -0.45 6.20
C ALA A 64 16.43 -0.56 6.67
N THR A 65 16.76 -1.68 7.28
CA THR A 65 18.16 -2.02 7.63
C THR A 65 18.95 -2.47 6.40
N GLN A 66 18.23 -2.92 5.37
CA GLN A 66 18.79 -3.32 4.09
C GLN A 66 17.74 -3.19 2.98
N CYS A 67 18.17 -2.67 1.83
CA CYS A 67 17.45 -2.77 0.56
C CYS A 67 18.27 -3.64 -0.40
N LYS A 68 17.91 -4.91 -0.52
CA LYS A 68 18.62 -5.88 -1.36
C LYS A 68 18.06 -5.86 -2.78
N LYS A 69 18.87 -5.47 -3.75
CA LYS A 69 18.52 -5.59 -5.16
C LYS A 69 18.62 -7.06 -5.59
N ILE A 70 17.52 -7.61 -6.09
CA ILE A 70 17.45 -8.98 -6.66
C ILE A 70 17.73 -8.92 -8.16
N ASN A 71 17.10 -7.97 -8.86
CA ASN A 71 17.35 -7.66 -10.27
C ASN A 71 16.90 -6.22 -10.58
N ASP A 72 16.89 -5.82 -11.86
CA ASP A 72 16.56 -4.43 -12.26
C ASP A 72 15.11 -4.03 -12.00
N SER A 73 14.24 -4.97 -11.66
CA SER A 73 12.81 -4.74 -11.40
C SER A 73 12.34 -5.32 -10.07
N CYS A 74 13.26 -5.80 -9.20
CA CYS A 74 12.87 -6.42 -7.95
C CYS A 74 13.87 -6.12 -6.83
N TYR A 75 13.32 -5.68 -5.69
CA TYR A 75 14.06 -5.35 -4.47
C TYR A 75 13.36 -5.96 -3.26
N VAL A 76 14.15 -6.34 -2.24
CA VAL A 76 13.62 -6.82 -0.95
C VAL A 76 14.14 -5.93 0.16
N TYR A 77 13.22 -5.34 0.91
CA TYR A 77 13.48 -4.51 2.07
C TYR A 77 13.42 -5.36 3.33
N HIS A 78 14.40 -5.19 4.20
CA HIS A 78 14.45 -5.79 5.54
C HIS A 78 14.21 -4.69 6.57
N PHE A 79 13.26 -4.87 7.46
CA PHE A 79 13.03 -3.99 8.58
C PHE A 79 13.57 -4.58 9.88
N PRO A 80 13.88 -3.75 10.90
CA PRO A 80 14.59 -4.21 12.11
C PRO A 80 13.80 -5.25 12.91
N GLN A 81 12.48 -5.28 12.79
CA GLN A 81 11.59 -6.20 13.52
C GLN A 81 10.33 -6.50 12.74
N ASN A 82 9.62 -7.55 13.16
CA ASN A 82 8.27 -7.85 12.67
C ASN A 82 7.28 -6.88 13.31
N ILE A 83 6.43 -6.25 12.52
CA ILE A 83 5.44 -5.26 12.96
C ILE A 83 4.05 -5.54 12.40
N ALA A 84 3.03 -5.01 13.06
CA ALA A 84 1.72 -4.80 12.47
C ALA A 84 1.63 -3.35 11.99
N GLY A 85 1.43 -3.13 10.70
CA GLY A 85 1.47 -1.77 10.18
C GLY A 85 1.32 -1.67 8.66
N VAL A 86 1.80 -0.56 8.12
CA VAL A 86 1.78 -0.25 6.69
C VAL A 86 3.16 0.19 6.22
N THR A 87 3.32 0.33 4.90
CA THR A 87 4.52 0.95 4.32
C THR A 87 4.20 2.29 3.69
N GLU A 88 5.08 3.27 3.87
CA GLU A 88 5.09 4.51 3.13
C GLU A 88 6.13 4.40 2.01
N LEU A 89 5.64 4.43 0.77
CA LEU A 89 6.47 4.44 -0.44
C LEU A 89 6.64 5.87 -0.93
N LYS A 90 7.89 6.26 -1.22
CA LYS A 90 8.23 7.49 -1.94
C LYS A 90 9.09 7.13 -3.14
N VAL A 91 8.59 7.34 -4.34
CA VAL A 91 9.27 6.84 -5.54
C VAL A 91 9.05 7.74 -6.74
N LYS A 92 10.03 7.76 -7.63
CA LYS A 92 9.92 8.35 -8.96
C LYS A 92 10.20 7.26 -9.99
N GLY A 93 9.28 7.08 -10.94
CA GLY A 93 9.42 6.09 -12.01
C GLY A 93 8.66 6.49 -13.26
N LYS A 94 8.74 5.67 -14.29
CA LYS A 94 8.04 5.93 -15.56
C LYS A 94 6.52 5.88 -15.33
N LYS A 95 5.79 6.80 -15.95
CA LYS A 95 4.32 6.83 -15.93
C LYS A 95 3.73 5.48 -16.34
N GLY A 96 2.76 4.99 -15.57
CA GLY A 96 2.10 3.71 -15.81
C GLY A 96 2.88 2.48 -15.32
N THR A 97 4.10 2.65 -14.78
CA THR A 97 4.80 1.54 -14.12
C THR A 97 3.98 1.04 -12.95
N LYS A 98 3.74 -0.27 -12.90
CA LYS A 98 3.04 -0.95 -11.81
C LYS A 98 4.08 -1.49 -10.83
N LEU A 99 3.99 -1.07 -9.59
CA LEU A 99 4.72 -1.63 -8.45
C LEU A 99 3.81 -2.56 -7.66
N ARG A 100 4.35 -3.69 -7.20
CA ARG A 100 3.70 -4.62 -6.27
C ARG A 100 4.56 -4.66 -5.00
N LEU A 101 3.96 -4.35 -3.87
CA LEU A 101 4.60 -4.36 -2.56
C LEU A 101 4.05 -5.55 -1.77
N LYS A 102 4.72 -6.68 -1.84
CA LYS A 102 4.35 -7.91 -1.14
C LYS A 102 4.98 -7.92 0.25
N HIS A 103 4.14 -7.95 1.28
CA HIS A 103 4.54 -7.90 2.69
C HIS A 103 4.55 -9.31 3.27
N GLY A 104 5.58 -9.64 4.06
CA GLY A 104 5.65 -10.94 4.72
C GLY A 104 6.66 -10.99 5.85
N GLU A 105 6.61 -12.10 6.60
CA GLU A 105 7.37 -12.31 7.83
C GLU A 105 8.62 -13.17 7.60
N LEU A 106 8.68 -13.90 6.50
CA LEU A 106 9.74 -14.85 6.19
C LEU A 106 10.30 -14.63 4.79
N LEU A 107 11.54 -15.04 4.59
CA LEU A 107 12.18 -15.14 3.28
C LEU A 107 12.35 -16.61 2.87
N ASP A 108 12.31 -16.85 1.57
CA ASP A 108 12.70 -18.14 0.99
C ASP A 108 14.24 -18.23 0.85
N LYS A 109 14.73 -19.39 0.37
CA LYS A 109 16.16 -19.66 0.12
C LYS A 109 16.82 -18.71 -0.90
N ASN A 110 16.03 -18.03 -1.72
CA ASN A 110 16.51 -17.07 -2.72
C ASN A 110 16.48 -15.63 -2.17
N GLY A 111 15.95 -15.44 -0.95
CA GLY A 111 15.79 -14.16 -0.30
C GLY A 111 14.58 -13.38 -0.79
N MET A 112 13.57 -14.04 -1.38
CA MET A 112 12.28 -13.48 -1.74
C MET A 112 11.29 -13.64 -0.59
N VAL A 113 10.27 -12.78 -0.53
CA VAL A 113 9.24 -12.88 0.51
C VAL A 113 8.43 -14.17 0.34
N ASN A 114 8.47 -15.01 1.37
CA ASN A 114 7.71 -16.25 1.47
C ASN A 114 6.44 -16.02 2.29
N MET A 115 5.29 -16.29 1.68
CA MET A 115 3.97 -16.11 2.28
C MET A 115 3.38 -17.41 2.85
N ALA A 116 4.06 -18.56 2.70
CA ALA A 116 3.50 -19.88 2.99
C ALA A 116 3.03 -20.08 4.46
N ASN A 117 3.52 -19.24 5.39
CA ASN A 117 3.10 -19.26 6.78
C ASN A 117 1.81 -18.48 7.06
N ILE A 118 1.42 -17.56 6.17
CA ILE A 118 0.29 -16.64 6.40
C ILE A 118 -0.78 -16.69 5.32
N ASP A 119 -0.46 -17.05 4.07
CA ASP A 119 -1.44 -17.18 2.99
C ASP A 119 -2.29 -18.45 3.05
N TYR A 120 -1.98 -19.33 4.00
CA TYR A 120 -2.70 -20.60 4.21
C TYR A 120 -4.20 -20.41 4.43
N HIS A 121 -4.57 -19.35 5.14
CA HIS A 121 -5.97 -19.07 5.50
C HIS A 121 -6.69 -18.21 4.47
N TYR A 122 -5.97 -17.59 3.55
CA TYR A 122 -6.54 -16.74 2.51
C TYR A 122 -5.80 -16.95 1.20
N ARG A 123 -6.49 -17.51 0.23
CA ARG A 123 -5.96 -17.68 -1.12
C ARG A 123 -6.85 -16.92 -2.08
N PRO A 124 -6.33 -15.88 -2.75
CA PRO A 124 -7.07 -15.20 -3.79
C PRO A 124 -7.41 -16.19 -4.92
N THR A 125 -8.53 -15.94 -5.58
CA THR A 125 -8.97 -16.77 -6.71
C THR A 125 -8.11 -16.58 -7.95
N ASP A 126 -7.39 -15.47 -8.02
CA ASP A 126 -6.48 -15.09 -9.10
C ASP A 126 -5.42 -14.08 -8.64
N ASP A 127 -4.56 -13.64 -9.56
CA ASP A 127 -3.49 -12.66 -9.30
C ASP A 127 -3.97 -11.19 -9.26
N SER A 128 -5.27 -10.93 -9.39
CA SER A 128 -5.80 -9.55 -9.37
C SER A 128 -5.83 -8.97 -7.96
N ASP A 129 -5.95 -9.84 -6.95
CA ASP A 129 -6.01 -9.48 -5.53
C ASP A 129 -5.08 -10.38 -4.69
N PRO A 130 -3.76 -10.26 -4.83
CA PRO A 130 -2.81 -11.09 -4.10
C PRO A 130 -2.76 -10.70 -2.62
N PHE A 131 -2.69 -11.72 -1.75
CA PHE A 131 -2.66 -11.56 -0.30
C PHE A 131 -1.52 -10.65 0.16
N GLN A 132 -1.81 -9.72 1.08
CA GLN A 132 -0.88 -8.73 1.65
C GLN A 132 0.01 -8.00 0.61
N THR A 133 -0.55 -7.70 -0.57
CA THR A 133 0.22 -7.09 -1.66
C THR A 133 -0.43 -5.80 -2.16
N ASP A 134 0.11 -4.66 -1.76
CA ASP A 134 -0.32 -3.38 -2.34
C ASP A 134 0.15 -3.24 -3.78
N ILE A 135 -0.67 -2.57 -4.60
CA ILE A 135 -0.35 -2.28 -6.00
C ILE A 135 -0.40 -0.78 -6.21
N VAL A 136 0.67 -0.22 -6.78
CA VAL A 136 0.78 1.21 -7.07
C VAL A 136 1.10 1.42 -8.54
N ILE A 137 0.26 2.19 -9.24
CA ILE A 137 0.51 2.60 -10.63
C ILE A 137 1.07 4.03 -10.59
N LEU A 138 2.29 4.20 -11.09
CA LEU A 138 3.02 5.46 -10.99
C LEU A 138 2.48 6.53 -11.94
N SER A 139 2.46 7.78 -11.48
CA SER A 139 2.06 8.95 -12.27
C SER A 139 3.13 9.42 -13.27
N GLY A 140 4.39 9.05 -13.05
CA GLY A 140 5.56 9.58 -13.76
C GLY A 140 6.24 10.77 -13.08
N LYS A 141 5.68 11.23 -11.97
CA LYS A 141 6.23 12.27 -11.10
C LYS A 141 6.87 11.65 -9.86
N GLN A 142 7.11 12.46 -8.83
CA GLN A 142 7.40 11.96 -7.48
C GLN A 142 6.08 11.51 -6.86
N ASP A 143 5.90 10.21 -6.70
CA ASP A 143 4.71 9.61 -6.10
C ASP A 143 4.96 9.28 -4.63
N ARG A 144 3.92 9.41 -3.81
CA ARG A 144 3.87 8.97 -2.42
C ARG A 144 2.63 8.12 -2.22
N PHE A 145 2.81 6.95 -1.65
CA PHE A 145 1.72 6.04 -1.32
C PHE A 145 1.88 5.50 0.09
N MET A 146 0.79 5.47 0.83
CA MET A 146 0.64 4.78 2.11
C MET A 146 -0.81 4.32 2.20
N PRO A 147 -1.08 3.02 2.32
CA PRO A 147 -2.45 2.50 2.40
C PRO A 147 -3.17 3.08 3.62
N LYS A 148 -4.46 3.35 3.50
CA LYS A 148 -5.26 4.03 4.53
C LYS A 148 -6.32 3.13 5.17
N PHE A 149 -6.67 2.03 4.51
CA PHE A 149 -7.83 1.23 4.88
C PHE A 149 -7.50 -0.19 5.33
N ASN A 150 -6.22 -0.52 5.43
CA ASN A 150 -5.74 -1.82 5.91
C ASN A 150 -4.39 -1.67 6.60
N TYR A 151 -3.95 -2.72 7.28
CA TYR A 151 -2.59 -2.91 7.77
C TYR A 151 -2.20 -4.39 7.65
N LYS A 152 -0.92 -4.70 7.77
CA LYS A 152 -0.35 -6.01 7.48
C LYS A 152 0.67 -6.40 8.54
N GLY A 153 0.89 -7.71 8.74
CA GLY A 153 2.00 -8.23 9.55
C GLY A 153 3.21 -8.47 8.63
N PHE A 154 4.35 -7.85 8.92
CA PHE A 154 5.55 -8.03 8.10
C PHE A 154 6.85 -7.61 8.79
N GLN A 155 7.93 -8.22 8.36
CA GLN A 155 9.32 -7.77 8.57
C GLN A 155 10.01 -7.48 7.25
N PHE A 156 9.55 -8.09 6.16
CA PHE A 156 10.13 -7.97 4.83
C PHE A 156 9.09 -7.47 3.83
N VAL A 157 9.57 -6.66 2.87
CA VAL A 157 8.72 -6.21 1.76
C VAL A 157 9.46 -6.42 0.45
N GLU A 158 8.87 -7.24 -0.41
CA GLU A 158 9.32 -7.42 -1.78
C GLU A 158 8.63 -6.41 -2.68
N VAL A 159 9.40 -5.53 -3.31
CA VAL A 159 8.91 -4.57 -4.28
C VAL A 159 9.28 -5.04 -5.67
N SER A 160 8.29 -5.45 -6.45
CA SER A 160 8.46 -5.81 -7.85
C SER A 160 7.82 -4.77 -8.76
N SER A 161 8.47 -4.51 -9.90
CA SER A 161 8.12 -3.47 -10.85
C SER A 161 7.89 -4.04 -12.25
N SER A 162 6.89 -3.52 -12.96
CA SER A 162 6.63 -3.91 -14.36
C SER A 162 7.66 -3.39 -15.37
N THR A 163 8.52 -2.46 -14.95
CA THR A 163 9.65 -1.92 -15.75
C THR A 163 10.87 -1.77 -14.85
N PRO A 164 12.10 -1.75 -15.38
CA PRO A 164 13.29 -1.46 -14.59
C PRO A 164 13.13 -0.16 -13.78
N ILE A 165 13.54 -0.21 -12.50
CA ILE A 165 13.46 0.90 -11.56
C ILE A 165 14.69 0.88 -10.66
N GLN A 166 15.06 2.04 -10.11
CA GLN A 166 16.09 2.12 -9.09
C GLN A 166 15.47 2.50 -7.76
N LEU A 167 15.71 1.67 -6.75
CA LEU A 167 15.22 1.87 -5.40
C LEU A 167 16.39 1.78 -4.41
N SER A 168 16.26 2.50 -3.29
CA SER A 168 17.16 2.52 -2.15
C SER A 168 16.37 2.31 -0.85
N ASP A 169 17.05 2.23 0.27
CA ASP A 169 16.47 2.15 1.61
C ASP A 169 15.57 3.36 1.96
N GLU A 170 15.82 4.52 1.35
CA GLU A 170 15.02 5.74 1.57
C GLU A 170 13.64 5.72 0.88
N ASN A 171 13.43 4.81 -0.09
CA ASN A 171 12.19 4.77 -0.84
C ASN A 171 11.02 4.13 -0.08
N LEU A 172 11.29 3.31 0.94
CA LEU A 172 10.26 2.59 1.68
C LEU A 172 10.52 2.66 3.19
N ILE A 173 9.52 3.13 3.91
CA ILE A 173 9.52 3.23 5.38
C ILE A 173 8.40 2.33 5.91
N ALA A 174 8.68 1.53 6.94
CA ALA A 174 7.67 0.81 7.67
C ALA A 174 7.07 1.70 8.77
N VAL A 175 5.75 1.69 8.88
CA VAL A 175 4.98 2.49 9.84
C VAL A 175 4.20 1.52 10.71
N GLU A 176 4.57 1.41 11.97
CA GLU A 176 3.89 0.58 12.97
C GLU A 176 2.61 1.25 13.45
N MET A 177 1.53 0.47 13.54
CA MET A 177 0.19 0.91 13.96
C MET A 177 -0.19 0.38 15.33
#